data_d72004edee18dc1caae50f5a992c7d10
#
_entry.id   d72004edee18dc1caae50f5a992c7d10
#
_cell.length_a   1.000
_cell.length_b   1.000
_cell.length_c   1.000
_cell.angle_alpha   90.00
_cell.angle_beta   90.00
_cell.angle_gamma   90.00
#
_symmetry.space_group_name_H-M   'P 1'
#
loop_
_entity.id
_entity.type
_entity.pdbx_description
1 polymer ?
#
loop_
_entity_poly.entity_id
_entity_poly.type
_entity_poly.pdbx_seq_one_letter_code
_entity_poly.pdbx_strand_id
1 'polypeptide(L)'
;MDLLLEADPSKDSINDYLRDGELFVLTYKEKIACVAVVIKIDDETIELKNIATKEEYRGQGYGKKMLKYLADNYKQKYNKMLVGTSENNIPFYVKQGFDKYEKTIKNYFVDNYDEEIIDGDVHCIDMYYYSKDLKNKEK
;
A
#
# COMPACT_ATOMS: atom_id res chain seq x y z
N MET A 1 -5.47 -7.98 -11.83
CA MET A 1 -6.06 -8.67 -10.69
C MET A 1 -5.10 -9.67 -10.05
N ASP A 2 -4.41 -10.47 -10.87
CA ASP A 2 -3.51 -11.49 -10.30
C ASP A 2 -2.42 -10.90 -9.40
N LEU A 3 -1.81 -9.82 -9.84
CA LEU A 3 -0.73 -9.21 -9.06
C LEU A 3 -1.26 -8.58 -7.77
N LEU A 4 -2.46 -8.02 -7.82
CA LEU A 4 -3.08 -7.45 -6.62
C LEU A 4 -3.41 -8.53 -5.59
N LEU A 5 -3.78 -9.73 -6.07
CA LEU A 5 -4.08 -10.85 -5.17
C LEU A 5 -2.85 -11.35 -4.43
N GLU A 6 -1.65 -11.11 -4.95
CA GLU A 6 -0.43 -11.49 -4.23
C GLU A 6 -0.23 -10.65 -2.98
N ALA A 7 -0.64 -9.38 -3.02
CA ALA A 7 -0.49 -8.48 -1.88
C ALA A 7 -1.71 -8.54 -0.95
N ASP A 8 -2.89 -8.85 -1.50
CA ASP A 8 -4.13 -8.94 -0.73
C ASP A 8 -4.90 -10.15 -1.24
N PRO A 9 -4.97 -11.24 -0.49
CA PRO A 9 -5.60 -12.47 -0.96
C PRO A 9 -7.12 -12.41 -1.03
N SER A 10 -7.75 -11.32 -0.58
CA SER A 10 -9.21 -11.21 -0.62
C SER A 10 -9.68 -10.54 -1.90
N LYS A 11 -10.21 -11.35 -2.83
CA LYS A 11 -10.75 -10.83 -4.09
C LYS A 11 -11.90 -9.85 -3.84
N ASP A 12 -12.73 -10.12 -2.85
CA ASP A 12 -13.85 -9.23 -2.54
C ASP A 12 -13.36 -7.87 -2.05
N SER A 13 -12.33 -7.84 -1.20
CA SER A 13 -11.73 -6.59 -0.76
C SER A 13 -11.15 -5.82 -1.93
N ILE A 14 -10.42 -6.51 -2.82
CA ILE A 14 -9.83 -5.87 -4.00
C ILE A 14 -10.92 -5.24 -4.87
N ASN A 15 -11.99 -5.98 -5.14
CA ASN A 15 -13.08 -5.47 -5.96
C ASN A 15 -13.72 -4.24 -5.33
N ASP A 16 -13.85 -4.24 -4.00
CA ASP A 16 -14.44 -3.11 -3.31
C ASP A 16 -13.61 -1.84 -3.46
N TYR A 17 -12.31 -1.91 -3.22
CA TYR A 17 -11.52 -0.68 -3.29
C TYR A 17 -11.13 -0.30 -4.73
N LEU A 18 -11.12 -1.26 -5.66
CA LEU A 18 -10.91 -0.92 -7.07
C LEU A 18 -12.06 -0.10 -7.63
N ARG A 19 -13.26 -0.37 -7.15
CA ARG A 19 -14.44 0.32 -7.64
C ARG A 19 -14.36 1.83 -7.40
N ASP A 20 -13.80 2.23 -6.25
CA ASP A 20 -13.74 3.63 -5.84
C ASP A 20 -12.34 4.23 -5.95
N GLY A 21 -11.35 3.44 -6.33
CA GLY A 21 -9.96 3.86 -6.28
C GLY A 21 -9.35 4.13 -7.65
N GLU A 22 -8.10 4.54 -7.63
CA GLU A 22 -7.29 4.71 -8.82
C GLU A 22 -6.23 3.63 -8.89
N LEU A 23 -6.10 3.01 -10.05
CA LEU A 23 -5.10 1.98 -10.28
C LEU A 23 -3.91 2.59 -11.01
N PHE A 24 -2.72 2.32 -10.49
CA PHE A 24 -1.47 2.78 -11.10
C PHE A 24 -0.64 1.59 -11.51
N VAL A 25 0.00 1.70 -12.68
CA VAL A 25 0.80 0.61 -13.23
C VAL A 25 2.17 1.17 -13.62
N LEU A 26 3.22 0.49 -13.16
CA LEU A 26 4.59 0.81 -13.56
C LEU A 26 5.06 -0.31 -14.47
N THR A 27 5.50 0.04 -15.68
CA THR A 27 5.91 -0.94 -16.68
C THR A 27 7.41 -0.90 -16.92
N TYR A 28 7.94 -2.04 -17.33
CA TYR A 28 9.33 -2.16 -17.76
C TYR A 28 9.33 -2.96 -19.06
N LYS A 29 9.84 -2.36 -20.12
CA LYS A 29 9.87 -2.97 -21.45
C LYS A 29 8.49 -3.50 -21.85
N GLU A 30 7.47 -2.66 -21.62
CA GLU A 30 6.07 -2.93 -21.98
C GLU A 30 5.41 -4.04 -21.16
N LYS A 31 6.07 -4.49 -20.09
CA LYS A 31 5.49 -5.48 -19.18
C LYS A 31 5.18 -4.84 -17.85
N ILE A 32 4.11 -5.28 -17.20
CA ILE A 32 3.74 -4.76 -15.88
C ILE A 32 4.76 -5.25 -14.86
N ALA A 33 5.40 -4.30 -14.17
CA ALA A 33 6.35 -4.62 -13.13
C ALA A 33 5.77 -4.41 -11.73
N CYS A 34 4.93 -3.38 -11.57
CA CYS A 34 4.38 -3.02 -10.26
C CYS A 34 3.01 -2.37 -10.45
N VAL A 35 2.10 -2.65 -9.54
CA VAL A 35 0.77 -2.03 -9.53
C VAL A 35 0.48 -1.48 -8.15
N ALA A 36 -0.40 -0.48 -8.09
CA ALA A 36 -0.85 0.09 -6.82
C ALA A 36 -2.27 0.60 -6.96
N VAL A 37 -3.03 0.56 -5.87
CA VAL A 37 -4.39 1.12 -5.83
C VAL A 37 -4.46 2.10 -4.69
N VAL A 38 -4.99 3.29 -4.98
CA VAL A 38 -5.13 4.37 -4.01
C VAL A 38 -6.59 4.78 -3.96
N ILE A 39 -7.12 4.99 -2.76
CA ILE A 39 -8.48 5.50 -2.59
C ILE A 39 -8.46 6.82 -1.85
N LYS A 40 -9.52 7.60 -2.04
CA LYS A 40 -9.72 8.85 -1.31
C LYS A 40 -10.40 8.52 0.01
N ILE A 41 -9.86 9.04 1.11
CA ILE A 41 -10.47 8.89 2.43
C ILE A 41 -11.31 10.13 2.75
N ASP A 42 -10.71 11.32 2.57
CA ASP A 42 -11.42 12.58 2.73
C ASP A 42 -10.72 13.63 1.86
N ASP A 43 -11.07 14.90 2.00
CA ASP A 43 -10.51 15.94 1.14
C ASP A 43 -9.02 16.16 1.31
N GLU A 44 -8.44 15.67 2.40
CA GLU A 44 -7.02 15.88 2.70
C GLU A 44 -6.20 14.59 2.71
N THR A 45 -6.85 13.44 2.68
CA THR A 45 -6.19 12.16 2.93
C THR A 45 -6.54 11.12 1.87
N ILE A 46 -5.52 10.43 1.40
CA ILE A 46 -5.68 9.25 0.55
C ILE A 46 -5.06 8.05 1.26
N GLU A 47 -5.44 6.86 0.81
CA GLU A 47 -4.89 5.64 1.38
C GLU A 47 -4.39 4.73 0.28
N LEU A 48 -3.16 4.22 0.45
CA LEU A 48 -2.61 3.18 -0.40
C LEU A 48 -3.22 1.86 0.04
N LYS A 49 -4.12 1.31 -0.78
CA LYS A 49 -4.82 0.08 -0.43
C LYS A 49 -4.08 -1.18 -0.85
N ASN A 50 -3.28 -1.08 -1.89
CA ASN A 50 -2.57 -2.24 -2.41
C ASN A 50 -1.37 -1.77 -3.20
N ILE A 51 -0.24 -2.46 -3.04
CA ILE A 51 0.92 -2.27 -3.88
C ILE A 51 1.58 -3.63 -4.03
N ALA A 52 1.88 -4.01 -5.26
CA ALA A 52 2.47 -5.31 -5.54
C ALA A 52 3.46 -5.21 -6.69
N THR A 53 4.64 -5.78 -6.49
CA THR A 53 5.67 -5.87 -7.52
C THR A 53 5.74 -7.30 -8.00
N LYS A 54 5.77 -7.49 -9.32
CA LYS A 54 5.85 -8.81 -9.91
C LYS A 54 7.12 -9.49 -9.43
N GLU A 55 7.01 -10.79 -9.12
CA GLU A 55 8.10 -11.53 -8.46
C GLU A 55 9.44 -11.35 -9.16
N GLU A 56 9.46 -11.44 -10.47
CA GLU A 56 10.71 -11.35 -11.24
C GLU A 56 11.35 -9.96 -11.17
N TYR A 57 10.64 -8.96 -10.73
CA TYR A 57 11.15 -7.59 -10.62
C TYR A 57 11.37 -7.13 -9.19
N ARG A 58 11.14 -8.00 -8.20
CA ARG A 58 11.32 -7.63 -6.80
C ARG A 58 12.79 -7.40 -6.49
N GLY A 59 13.03 -6.54 -5.49
CA GLY A 59 14.39 -6.23 -5.07
C GLY A 59 15.13 -5.27 -5.97
N GLN A 60 14.43 -4.66 -6.94
CA GLN A 60 15.05 -3.75 -7.90
C GLN A 60 14.55 -2.30 -7.76
N GLY A 61 13.80 -2.02 -6.71
CA GLY A 61 13.36 -0.66 -6.42
C GLY A 61 12.06 -0.21 -7.07
N TYR A 62 11.31 -1.12 -7.67
CA TYR A 62 10.06 -0.72 -8.32
C TYR A 62 9.00 -0.27 -7.32
N GLY A 63 8.89 -0.94 -6.17
CA GLY A 63 7.96 -0.52 -5.14
C GLY A 63 8.29 0.87 -4.63
N LYS A 64 9.56 1.14 -4.39
CA LYS A 64 10.02 2.45 -3.96
C LYS A 64 9.73 3.51 -5.00
N LYS A 65 9.96 3.20 -6.29
CA LYS A 65 9.64 4.13 -7.37
C LYS A 65 8.16 4.43 -7.45
N MET A 66 7.33 3.40 -7.28
CA MET A 66 5.89 3.56 -7.30
C MET A 66 5.45 4.48 -6.16
N LEU A 67 5.96 4.26 -4.95
CA LEU A 67 5.60 5.09 -3.80
C LEU A 67 6.01 6.55 -4.01
N LYS A 68 7.18 6.78 -4.58
CA LYS A 68 7.63 8.13 -4.86
C LYS A 68 6.74 8.81 -5.91
N TYR A 69 6.40 8.06 -6.95
CA TYR A 69 5.51 8.58 -7.98
C TYR A 69 4.14 8.97 -7.40
N LEU A 70 3.59 8.10 -6.55
CA LEU A 70 2.29 8.36 -5.95
C LEU A 70 2.33 9.61 -5.07
N ALA A 71 3.37 9.74 -4.25
CA ALA A 71 3.52 10.92 -3.40
C ALA A 71 3.60 12.19 -4.24
N ASP A 72 4.39 12.18 -5.31
CA ASP A 72 4.53 13.34 -6.19
C ASP A 72 3.22 13.65 -6.92
N ASN A 73 2.49 12.59 -7.30
CA ASN A 73 1.24 12.74 -8.04
C ASN A 73 0.13 13.38 -7.19
N TYR A 74 0.11 13.09 -5.90
CA TYR A 74 -0.98 13.54 -5.03
C TYR A 74 -0.65 14.75 -4.17
N LYS A 75 0.61 15.15 -4.09
CA LYS A 75 1.01 16.19 -3.13
C LYS A 75 0.37 17.55 -3.37
N GLN A 76 -0.07 17.83 -4.59
CA GLN A 76 -0.73 19.08 -4.89
C GLN A 76 -2.16 19.13 -4.35
N LYS A 77 -2.76 17.97 -4.16
CA LYS A 77 -4.18 17.86 -3.87
C LYS A 77 -4.47 17.35 -2.47
N TYR A 78 -3.58 16.54 -1.93
CA TYR A 78 -3.79 15.92 -0.62
C TYR A 78 -2.61 16.18 0.29
N ASN A 79 -2.88 16.18 1.60
CA ASN A 79 -1.85 16.45 2.62
C ASN A 79 -1.19 15.20 3.14
N LYS A 80 -1.90 14.06 3.09
CA LYS A 80 -1.44 12.87 3.80
C LYS A 80 -1.80 11.61 3.04
N MET A 81 -0.90 10.63 3.05
CA MET A 81 -1.17 9.29 2.52
C MET A 81 -1.04 8.28 3.64
N LEU A 82 -2.09 7.47 3.81
CA LEU A 82 -2.11 6.37 4.79
C LEU A 82 -1.70 5.07 4.13
N VAL A 83 -1.13 4.16 4.90
CA VAL A 83 -0.98 2.77 4.51
C VAL A 83 -1.26 1.90 5.71
N GLY A 84 -2.02 0.81 5.50
CA GLY A 84 -2.23 -0.22 6.49
C GLY A 84 -1.36 -1.41 6.13
N THR A 85 -0.61 -1.93 7.08
CA THR A 85 0.35 -2.99 6.81
C THR A 85 0.51 -3.93 7.97
N SER A 86 1.08 -5.10 7.70
CA SER A 86 1.46 -6.05 8.73
C SER A 86 2.77 -5.61 9.35
N GLU A 87 3.02 -6.13 10.54
CA GLU A 87 4.21 -5.80 11.33
C GLU A 87 5.51 -6.00 10.55
N ASN A 88 5.56 -7.03 9.71
CA ASN A 88 6.76 -7.39 8.96
C ASN A 88 7.18 -6.32 7.95
N ASN A 89 6.24 -5.56 7.43
CA ASN A 89 6.50 -4.57 6.39
C ASN A 89 6.63 -3.14 6.91
N ILE A 90 6.47 -2.92 8.21
CA ILE A 90 6.59 -1.59 8.78
C ILE A 90 7.93 -0.93 8.45
N PRO A 91 9.08 -1.61 8.60
CA PRO A 91 10.36 -0.95 8.31
C PRO A 91 10.48 -0.46 6.87
N PHE A 92 9.92 -1.21 5.91
CA PHE A 92 9.94 -0.77 4.51
C PHE A 92 9.20 0.56 4.35
N TYR A 93 7.98 0.63 4.91
CA TYR A 93 7.19 1.84 4.76
C TYR A 93 7.76 3.02 5.52
N VAL A 94 8.33 2.78 6.69
CA VAL A 94 8.98 3.86 7.46
C VAL A 94 10.13 4.46 6.65
N LYS A 95 10.92 3.62 5.98
CA LYS A 95 12.02 4.11 5.13
C LYS A 95 11.51 4.93 3.95
N GLN A 96 10.29 4.69 3.50
CA GLN A 96 9.72 5.43 2.38
C GLN A 96 8.98 6.70 2.84
N GLY A 97 9.08 7.04 4.13
CA GLY A 97 8.48 8.26 4.64
C GLY A 97 7.16 8.08 5.36
N PHE A 98 6.65 6.87 5.42
CA PHE A 98 5.43 6.58 6.19
C PHE A 98 5.84 6.34 7.63
N ASP A 99 6.30 7.39 8.29
CA ASP A 99 6.93 7.26 9.59
C ASP A 99 6.06 7.76 10.75
N LYS A 100 4.84 8.18 10.46
CA LYS A 100 3.94 8.63 11.50
C LYS A 100 2.90 7.57 11.81
N TYR A 101 3.00 6.98 13.01
CA TYR A 101 2.05 5.97 13.44
C TYR A 101 0.68 6.59 13.65
N GLU A 102 -0.37 5.96 13.12
CA GLU A 102 -1.74 6.46 13.25
C GLU A 102 -2.59 5.61 14.16
N LYS A 103 -2.67 4.30 13.90
CA LYS A 103 -3.52 3.42 14.68
C LYS A 103 -3.24 1.96 14.37
N THR A 104 -3.77 1.08 15.21
CA THR A 104 -3.71 -0.37 15.00
C THR A 104 -5.13 -0.91 15.04
N ILE A 105 -5.46 -1.76 14.07
CA ILE A 105 -6.71 -2.52 14.11
C ILE A 105 -6.35 -3.92 14.57
N LYS A 106 -6.72 -4.22 15.80
CA LYS A 106 -6.42 -5.51 16.41
C LYS A 106 -7.17 -6.63 15.71
N ASN A 107 -6.49 -7.74 15.53
CA ASN A 107 -7.08 -8.95 14.93
C ASN A 107 -7.63 -8.72 13.52
N TYR A 108 -7.14 -7.70 12.81
CA TYR A 108 -7.65 -7.36 11.48
C TYR A 108 -7.62 -8.54 10.54
N PHE A 109 -6.47 -9.21 10.47
CA PHE A 109 -6.30 -10.32 9.51
C PHE A 109 -7.05 -11.57 9.95
N VAL A 110 -7.29 -11.72 11.24
CA VAL A 110 -8.07 -12.84 11.77
C VAL A 110 -9.56 -12.62 11.48
N ASP A 111 -10.05 -11.38 11.67
CA ASP A 111 -11.47 -11.07 11.56
C ASP A 111 -11.94 -10.89 10.12
N ASN A 112 -11.05 -10.50 9.22
CA ASN A 112 -11.44 -10.13 7.85
C ASN A 112 -11.03 -11.14 6.79
N TYR A 113 -10.30 -12.19 7.14
CA TYR A 113 -9.86 -13.23 6.22
C TYR A 113 -10.18 -14.60 6.76
N ASP A 114 -10.61 -15.50 5.88
CA ASP A 114 -11.02 -16.85 6.29
C ASP A 114 -9.83 -17.74 6.65
N GLU A 115 -8.67 -17.46 6.09
CA GLU A 115 -7.47 -18.26 6.31
C GLU A 115 -6.41 -17.42 6.98
N GLU A 116 -5.45 -18.08 7.63
CA GLU A 116 -4.31 -17.38 8.21
C GLU A 116 -3.53 -16.64 7.14
N ILE A 117 -3.15 -15.40 7.42
CA ILE A 117 -2.33 -14.61 6.53
C ILE A 117 -0.93 -14.60 7.08
N ILE A 118 0.02 -15.12 6.30
CA ILE A 118 1.41 -15.21 6.70
C ILE A 118 2.26 -14.42 5.71
N ASP A 119 3.11 -13.54 6.24
CA ASP A 119 4.02 -12.72 5.44
C ASP A 119 5.44 -13.10 5.87
N GLY A 120 6.14 -13.84 5.01
CA GLY A 120 7.40 -14.43 5.39
C GLY A 120 7.19 -15.44 6.49
N ASP A 121 7.83 -15.24 7.63
CA ASP A 121 7.66 -16.11 8.79
C ASP A 121 6.70 -15.51 9.83
N VAL A 122 6.05 -14.41 9.51
CA VAL A 122 5.19 -13.68 10.45
C VAL A 122 3.73 -13.98 10.18
N HIS A 123 3.02 -14.46 11.22
CA HIS A 123 1.58 -14.66 11.15
C HIS A 123 0.91 -13.29 11.32
N CYS A 124 0.23 -12.81 10.28
CA CYS A 124 -0.40 -11.49 10.31
C CYS A 124 -1.67 -11.53 11.15
N ILE A 125 -1.70 -10.76 12.21
CA ILE A 125 -2.83 -10.68 13.12
C ILE A 125 -3.43 -9.28 13.11
N ASP A 126 -2.62 -8.28 13.45
CA ASP A 126 -3.04 -6.89 13.55
C ASP A 126 -2.63 -6.11 12.31
N MET A 127 -3.42 -5.08 11.98
CA MET A 127 -3.04 -4.17 10.92
C MET A 127 -2.61 -2.84 11.54
N TYR A 128 -1.44 -2.37 11.14
CA TYR A 128 -0.84 -1.13 11.65
C TYR A 128 -0.93 -0.05 10.58
N TYR A 129 -1.43 1.12 10.95
CA TYR A 129 -1.56 2.24 10.03
C TYR A 129 -0.50 3.29 10.28
N TYR A 130 0.20 3.65 9.22
CA TYR A 130 1.19 4.70 9.23
C TYR A 130 0.87 5.71 8.14
N SER A 131 1.35 6.92 8.29
CA SER A 131 1.10 7.94 7.27
C SER A 131 2.36 8.68 6.90
N LYS A 132 2.29 9.29 5.71
CA LYS A 132 3.34 10.11 5.15
C LYS A 132 2.76 11.48 4.85
N ASP A 133 3.46 12.56 5.23
CA ASP A 133 3.07 13.90 4.85
C ASP A 133 3.44 14.13 3.40
N LEU A 134 2.47 14.57 2.60
CA LEU A 134 2.68 14.80 1.18
C LEU A 134 3.14 16.22 0.87
N LYS A 135 2.69 17.17 1.67
CA LYS A 135 3.00 18.58 1.46
C LYS A 135 4.14 19.08 2.29
N ASN A 136 5.04 18.31 2.53
CA ASN A 136 6.12 18.68 3.30
C ASN A 136 7.07 19.56 2.69
N LYS A 137 7.35 20.28 3.09
CA LYS A 137 8.09 20.77 2.64
C LYS A 137 9.33 20.93 2.78
N GLU A 138 9.74 21.08 2.53
CA GLU A 138 10.80 21.11 2.64
C GLU A 138 11.35 21.86 3.16
N LYS A 139 11.21 22.04 3.54
CA LYS A 139 11.74 22.73 4.08
C LYS A 139 12.62 22.77 3.99
#